data_31ef963a7b969dd8b6c487b7bd810a23
#
_entry.id   31ef963a7b969dd8b6c487b7bd810a23
#
_cell.length_a   1.000
_cell.length_b   1.000
_cell.length_c   1.000
_cell.angle_alpha   90.00
_cell.angle_beta   90.00
_cell.angle_gamma   90.00
#
_symmetry.space_group_name_H-M   'P 1'
#
loop_
_entity.id
_entity.type
_entity.pdbx_description
1 polymer ?
#
loop_
_entity_poly.entity_id
_entity_poly.type
_entity_poly.pdbx_seq_one_letter_code
_entity_poly.pdbx_strand_id
1 'polypeptide(L)'
;MTKIRGFELVSSYTNQDLLPKRETAHAAGYDLKVAERTVIAPGEIVLIPTGVKAYMQAGEVLYLYDRSSNPRKKGLVLINSVGVIDGDYYGNPGNEGHIFAQMKNLPIRKLFLKLGNVWFRLSLHHF
;
A
#
# COMPACT_ATOMS: atom_id res chain seq x y z
N MET A 1 -10.56 -14.69 -20.74
CA MET A 1 -9.10 -14.63 -20.56
C MET A 1 -8.75 -14.71 -19.10
N THR A 2 -7.82 -15.58 -18.73
CA THR A 2 -7.41 -15.75 -17.35
C THR A 2 -6.52 -14.59 -16.91
N LYS A 3 -6.87 -13.96 -15.79
CA LYS A 3 -6.03 -12.91 -15.19
C LYS A 3 -4.83 -13.55 -14.51
N ILE A 4 -3.65 -13.04 -14.77
CA ILE A 4 -2.40 -13.58 -14.24
C ILE A 4 -2.04 -12.90 -12.92
N ARG A 5 -1.89 -11.58 -12.95
CA ARG A 5 -1.59 -10.76 -11.77
C ARG A 5 -2.04 -9.33 -12.01
N GLY A 6 -2.34 -8.63 -10.96
CA GLY A 6 -2.73 -7.24 -11.08
C GLY A 6 -3.44 -6.71 -9.83
N PHE A 7 -3.98 -5.53 -9.99
CA PHE A 7 -4.66 -4.81 -8.92
C PHE A 7 -6.09 -4.52 -9.31
N GLU A 8 -6.97 -4.50 -8.31
CA GLU A 8 -8.35 -4.09 -8.46
C GLU A 8 -8.72 -3.17 -7.31
N LEU A 9 -9.69 -2.30 -7.53
CA LEU A 9 -10.24 -1.50 -6.44
C LEU A 9 -11.03 -2.41 -5.48
N VAL A 10 -10.90 -2.16 -4.20
CA VAL A 10 -11.83 -2.71 -3.21
C VAL A 10 -13.21 -2.13 -3.50
N SER A 11 -14.27 -2.93 -3.33
CA SER A 11 -15.61 -2.60 -3.80
C SER A 11 -16.17 -1.26 -3.30
N SER A 12 -15.71 -0.79 -2.15
CA SER A 12 -16.14 0.49 -1.58
C SER A 12 -15.45 1.70 -2.19
N TYR A 13 -14.50 1.52 -3.12
CA TYR A 13 -13.77 2.61 -3.75
C TYR A 13 -14.07 2.66 -5.24
N THR A 14 -14.24 3.89 -5.77
CA THR A 14 -14.58 4.11 -7.19
C THR A 14 -13.54 4.93 -7.93
N ASN A 15 -12.58 5.52 -7.22
CA ASN A 15 -11.55 6.35 -7.83
C ASN A 15 -10.49 5.49 -8.52
N GLN A 16 -10.53 5.43 -9.86
CA GLN A 16 -9.59 4.64 -10.66
C GLN A 16 -8.15 5.10 -10.51
N ASP A 17 -7.91 6.34 -10.08
CA ASP A 17 -6.56 6.87 -9.88
C ASP A 17 -5.84 6.20 -8.71
N LEU A 18 -6.55 5.46 -7.87
CA LEU A 18 -5.94 4.68 -6.79
C LEU A 18 -5.22 3.43 -7.29
N LEU A 19 -5.51 2.97 -8.50
CA LEU A 19 -4.84 1.79 -9.05
C LEU A 19 -3.35 2.06 -9.21
N PRO A 20 -2.48 1.17 -8.69
CA PRO A 20 -1.04 1.38 -8.74
C PRO A 20 -0.49 1.46 -10.15
N LYS A 21 0.48 2.33 -10.34
CA LYS A 21 1.18 2.51 -11.61
C LYS A 21 2.67 2.57 -11.37
N ARG A 22 3.45 2.19 -12.39
CA ARG A 22 4.88 2.44 -12.41
C ARG A 22 5.10 3.88 -12.81
N GLU A 23 6.01 4.58 -12.12
CA GLU A 23 6.43 5.93 -12.49
C GLU A 23 7.11 5.95 -13.86
N THR A 24 7.94 4.94 -14.11
CA THR A 24 8.68 4.78 -15.36
C THR A 24 8.62 3.32 -15.82
N ALA A 25 8.97 3.08 -17.11
CA ALA A 25 8.93 1.74 -17.68
C ALA A 25 9.85 0.73 -16.96
N HIS A 26 10.92 1.23 -16.33
CA HIS A 26 11.90 0.38 -15.64
C HIS A 26 11.85 0.51 -14.13
N ALA A 27 10.80 1.13 -13.58
CA ALA A 27 10.65 1.21 -12.12
C ALA A 27 10.54 -0.18 -11.51
N ALA A 28 11.22 -0.39 -10.38
CA ALA A 28 11.23 -1.68 -9.69
C ALA A 28 9.86 -2.04 -9.10
N GLY A 29 9.04 -1.04 -8.78
CA GLY A 29 7.78 -1.27 -8.11
C GLY A 29 6.66 -0.38 -8.62
N TYR A 30 5.48 -0.66 -8.11
CA TYR A 30 4.28 0.14 -8.33
C TYR A 30 4.05 1.07 -7.14
N ASP A 31 3.64 2.30 -7.41
CA ASP A 31 3.35 3.26 -6.35
C ASP A 31 1.90 3.15 -5.89
N LEU A 32 1.73 3.04 -4.56
CA LEU A 32 0.42 3.07 -3.91
C LEU A 32 0.13 4.46 -3.38
N LYS A 33 -1.14 4.78 -3.36
CA LYS A 33 -1.63 6.07 -2.87
C LYS A 33 -2.44 5.90 -1.59
N VAL A 34 -2.53 6.97 -0.84
CA VAL A 34 -3.43 7.05 0.32
C VAL A 34 -4.85 7.20 -0.21
N ALA A 35 -5.73 6.25 0.13
CA ALA A 35 -7.10 6.23 -0.38
C ALA A 35 -8.05 7.15 0.38
N GLU A 36 -7.71 7.48 1.63
CA GLU A 36 -8.53 8.31 2.49
C GLU A 36 -7.66 9.28 3.28
N ARG A 37 -8.20 10.47 3.54
CA ARG A 37 -7.54 11.44 4.40
C ARG A 37 -7.28 10.81 5.77
N THR A 38 -6.03 10.82 6.22
CA THR A 38 -5.61 10.16 7.44
C THR A 38 -4.84 11.14 8.35
N VAL A 39 -5.20 11.14 9.63
CA VAL A 39 -4.51 11.94 10.65
C VAL A 39 -3.79 10.96 11.57
N ILE A 40 -2.50 11.21 11.79
CA ILE A 40 -1.67 10.33 12.61
C ILE A 40 -1.08 11.15 13.75
N ALA A 41 -1.47 10.82 14.98
CA ALA A 41 -0.94 11.48 16.18
C ALA A 41 0.52 11.06 16.44
N PRO A 42 1.29 11.86 17.18
CA PRO A 42 2.67 11.49 17.52
C PRO A 42 2.73 10.13 18.21
N GLY A 43 3.61 9.25 17.74
CA GLY A 43 3.78 7.91 18.27
C GLY A 43 2.68 6.91 17.92
N GLU A 44 1.64 7.34 17.23
CA GLU A 44 0.52 6.48 16.84
C GLU A 44 0.89 5.56 15.70
N ILE A 45 0.34 4.35 15.75
CA ILE A 45 0.41 3.38 14.64
C ILE A 45 -0.98 3.30 14.04
N VAL A 46 -1.09 3.50 12.73
CA VAL A 46 -2.36 3.45 12.02
C VAL A 46 -2.27 2.54 10.81
N LEU A 47 -3.40 1.96 10.42
CA LEU A 47 -3.54 1.25 9.15
C LEU A 47 -4.07 2.23 8.12
N ILE A 48 -3.23 2.55 7.14
CA ILE A 48 -3.58 3.50 6.08
C ILE A 48 -4.18 2.74 4.91
N PRO A 49 -5.43 3.01 4.52
CA PRO A 49 -6.07 2.30 3.42
C PRO A 49 -5.49 2.74 2.08
N THR A 50 -5.22 1.78 1.21
CA THR A 50 -4.75 2.03 -0.15
C THR A 50 -5.87 1.95 -1.18
N GLY A 51 -7.02 1.38 -0.81
CA GLY A 51 -8.19 1.23 -1.68
C GLY A 51 -8.07 0.09 -2.67
N VAL A 52 -7.00 -0.68 -2.66
CA VAL A 52 -6.74 -1.72 -3.67
C VAL A 52 -6.50 -3.08 -3.05
N LYS A 53 -6.68 -4.09 -3.87
CA LYS A 53 -6.38 -5.49 -3.59
C LYS A 53 -5.60 -6.06 -4.76
N ALA A 54 -4.85 -7.13 -4.53
CA ALA A 54 -3.96 -7.70 -5.54
C ALA A 54 -4.25 -9.18 -5.76
N TYR A 55 -4.36 -9.57 -7.03
CA TYR A 55 -4.45 -10.99 -7.40
C TYR A 55 -3.15 -11.41 -8.07
N MET A 56 -2.76 -12.66 -7.85
CA MET A 56 -1.49 -13.18 -8.33
C MET A 56 -1.53 -14.70 -8.49
N GLN A 57 -0.52 -15.24 -9.14
CA GLN A 57 -0.41 -16.67 -9.37
C GLN A 57 0.19 -17.38 -8.15
N ALA A 58 -0.01 -18.70 -8.11
CA ALA A 58 0.66 -19.54 -7.10
C ALA A 58 2.17 -19.34 -7.19
N GLY A 59 2.84 -19.29 -6.05
CA GLY A 59 4.28 -19.09 -5.98
C GLY A 59 4.73 -17.64 -6.08
N GLU A 60 3.79 -16.71 -6.20
CA GLU A 60 4.10 -15.28 -6.19
C GLU A 60 3.76 -14.66 -4.84
N VAL A 61 4.48 -13.60 -4.50
CA VAL A 61 4.25 -12.80 -3.31
C VAL A 61 4.44 -11.33 -3.65
N LEU A 62 3.63 -10.47 -3.02
CA LEU A 62 3.73 -9.02 -3.19
C LEU A 62 4.31 -8.42 -1.92
N TYR A 63 5.38 -7.63 -2.06
CA TYR A 63 5.99 -6.93 -0.94
C TYR A 63 5.65 -5.44 -0.98
N LEU A 64 5.30 -4.91 0.18
CA LEU A 64 5.03 -3.50 0.39
C LEU A 64 6.22 -2.86 1.08
N TYR A 65 6.82 -1.87 0.43
CA TYR A 65 7.98 -1.14 0.95
C TYR A 65 7.61 0.30 1.26
N ASP A 66 8.31 0.87 2.23
CA ASP A 66 8.25 2.29 2.50
C ASP A 66 8.97 3.07 1.39
N ARG A 67 8.56 4.30 1.15
CA ARG A 67 9.32 5.21 0.30
C ARG A 67 10.48 5.78 1.10
N SER A 68 11.63 5.94 0.44
CA SER A 68 12.84 6.46 1.11
C SER A 68 12.64 7.84 1.74
N SER A 69 11.74 8.64 1.19
CA SER A 69 11.46 9.97 1.71
C SER A 69 10.62 9.98 2.99
N ASN A 70 9.84 8.92 3.26
CA ASN A 70 8.96 8.90 4.43
C ASN A 70 9.71 8.96 5.75
N PRO A 71 10.65 8.08 6.07
CA PRO A 71 11.35 8.17 7.34
C PRO A 71 12.24 9.40 7.43
N ARG A 72 12.92 9.75 6.36
CA ARG A 72 13.89 10.84 6.37
C ARG A 72 13.25 12.23 6.45
N LYS A 73 12.20 12.49 5.67
CA LYS A 73 11.58 13.81 5.57
C LYS A 73 10.39 14.01 6.48
N LYS A 74 9.68 12.94 6.80
CA LYS A 74 8.41 13.02 7.51
C LYS A 74 8.40 12.30 8.85
N GLY A 75 9.42 11.51 9.13
CA GLY A 75 9.44 10.69 10.34
C GLY A 75 8.32 9.65 10.35
N LEU A 76 7.87 9.24 9.18
CA LEU A 76 6.80 8.25 9.02
C LEU A 76 7.43 6.95 8.55
N VAL A 77 7.22 5.87 9.29
CA VAL A 77 7.85 4.59 8.98
C VAL A 77 6.84 3.46 8.85
N LEU A 78 7.09 2.54 7.92
CA LEU A 78 6.34 1.31 7.82
C LEU A 78 6.79 0.40 8.98
N ILE A 79 5.90 0.23 9.96
CA ILE A 79 6.28 -0.36 11.25
C ILE A 79 6.68 -1.83 11.16
N ASN A 80 6.16 -2.56 10.21
CA ASN A 80 6.53 -3.97 10.00
C ASN A 80 7.68 -4.15 9.01
N SER A 81 8.42 -3.09 8.68
CA SER A 81 9.57 -3.05 7.78
C SER A 81 9.22 -3.37 6.33
N VAL A 82 8.69 -4.54 6.06
CA VAL A 82 8.19 -4.97 4.75
C VAL A 82 6.85 -5.65 4.97
N GLY A 83 5.83 -5.14 4.31
CA GLY A 83 4.53 -5.81 4.32
C GLY A 83 4.54 -6.98 3.34
N VAL A 84 4.02 -8.11 3.76
CA VAL A 84 3.93 -9.32 2.93
C VAL A 84 2.46 -9.56 2.60
N ILE A 85 2.14 -9.54 1.30
CA ILE A 85 0.79 -9.81 0.82
C ILE A 85 0.82 -11.15 0.08
N ASP A 86 0.25 -12.17 0.70
CA ASP A 86 0.16 -13.52 0.12
C ASP A 86 -0.89 -13.58 -0.98
N GLY A 87 -0.75 -14.55 -1.88
CA GLY A 87 -1.75 -14.80 -2.91
C GLY A 87 -3.14 -15.09 -2.34
N ASP A 88 -3.20 -15.72 -1.17
CA ASP A 88 -4.46 -16.06 -0.51
C ASP A 88 -5.18 -14.85 0.10
N TYR A 89 -4.50 -13.72 0.18
CA TYR A 89 -5.10 -12.53 0.78
C TYR A 89 -6.19 -11.92 -0.10
N TYR A 90 -6.08 -12.08 -1.42
CA TYR A 90 -7.12 -11.64 -2.34
C TYR A 90 -8.44 -12.35 -2.01
N GLY A 91 -9.50 -11.56 -1.84
CA GLY A 91 -10.80 -12.10 -1.44
C GLY A 91 -10.90 -12.51 0.03
N ASN A 92 -9.97 -12.05 0.87
CA ASN A 92 -9.99 -12.36 2.29
C ASN A 92 -11.33 -12.01 2.92
N PRO A 93 -11.95 -12.94 3.68
CA PRO A 93 -13.22 -12.65 4.34
C PRO A 93 -13.14 -11.41 5.24
N GLY A 94 -14.13 -10.57 5.17
CA GLY A 94 -14.23 -9.38 6.00
C GLY A 94 -13.62 -8.12 5.39
N ASN A 95 -12.60 -8.22 4.54
CA ASN A 95 -11.98 -7.02 3.94
C ASN A 95 -11.66 -7.15 2.44
N GLU A 96 -12.07 -8.20 1.76
CA GLU A 96 -11.83 -8.47 0.34
C GLU A 96 -10.35 -8.63 -0.04
N GLY A 97 -9.44 -8.58 0.90
CA GLY A 97 -8.01 -8.51 0.62
C GLY A 97 -7.51 -7.08 0.47
N HIS A 98 -8.20 -6.11 1.06
CA HIS A 98 -7.80 -4.70 1.04
C HIS A 98 -6.40 -4.54 1.64
N ILE A 99 -5.49 -3.92 0.88
CA ILE A 99 -4.12 -3.67 1.30
C ILE A 99 -4.07 -2.41 2.15
N PHE A 100 -3.53 -2.55 3.36
CA PHE A 100 -3.29 -1.44 4.28
C PHE A 100 -1.79 -1.29 4.53
N ALA A 101 -1.34 -0.05 4.65
CA ALA A 101 0.02 0.23 5.10
C ALA A 101 0.00 0.55 6.59
N GLN A 102 0.73 -0.22 7.38
CA GLN A 102 0.80 -0.04 8.82
C GLN A 102 1.94 0.92 9.15
N MET A 103 1.61 2.17 9.46
CA MET A 103 2.59 3.25 9.60
C MET A 103 2.62 3.82 11.00
N LYS A 104 3.81 4.19 11.45
CA LYS A 104 4.02 4.87 12.73
C LYS A 104 4.54 6.29 12.49
N ASN A 105 3.95 7.25 13.19
CA ASN A 105 4.40 8.63 13.17
C ASN A 105 5.44 8.86 14.28
N LEU A 106 6.72 9.01 13.89
CA LEU A 106 7.82 9.26 14.83
C LEU A 106 7.89 10.70 15.34
N PRO A 107 7.49 11.75 14.55
CA PRO A 107 7.58 13.12 15.01
C PRO A 107 6.71 13.39 16.23
N ILE A 108 7.02 14.47 16.92
CA ILE A 108 6.24 14.93 18.08
C ILE A 108 4.99 15.72 17.68
N ARG A 109 4.76 15.92 16.38
CA ARG A 109 3.61 16.65 15.82
C ARG A 109 2.70 15.72 15.03
N LYS A 110 1.44 16.13 14.88
CA LYS A 110 0.50 15.41 14.03
C LYS A 110 0.93 15.48 12.57
N LEU A 111 0.70 14.38 11.85
CA LEU A 111 0.84 14.32 10.41
C LEU A 111 -0.53 14.21 9.75
N PHE A 112 -0.69 14.92 8.63
CA PHE A 112 -1.90 14.86 7.80
C PHE A 112 -1.49 14.33 6.43
N LEU A 113 -2.00 13.15 6.08
CA LEU A 113 -1.73 12.54 4.79
C LEU A 113 -2.86 12.91 3.84
N LYS A 114 -2.49 13.56 2.73
CA LYS A 114 -3.46 13.99 1.73
C LYS A 114 -3.90 12.83 0.86
N LEU A 115 -5.19 12.81 0.55
CA LEU A 115 -5.75 11.85 -0.39
C LEU A 115 -5.01 11.92 -1.72
N GLY A 116 -4.67 10.76 -2.27
CA GLY A 116 -4.05 10.65 -3.60
C GLY A 116 -2.53 10.81 -3.61
N ASN A 117 -1.89 11.16 -2.49
CA ASN A 117 -0.43 11.22 -2.45
C ASN A 117 0.15 9.81 -2.55
N VAL A 118 1.31 9.71 -3.21
CA VAL A 118 2.03 8.44 -3.33
C VAL A 118 2.92 8.28 -2.10
N TRP A 119 2.67 7.25 -1.30
CA TRP A 119 3.34 7.05 -0.02
C TRP A 119 4.04 5.70 0.13
N PHE A 120 3.69 4.72 -0.73
CA PHE A 120 4.17 3.35 -0.57
C PHE A 120 4.55 2.78 -1.92
N ARG A 121 5.37 1.73 -1.91
CA ARG A 121 5.74 0.99 -3.11
C ARG A 121 5.47 -0.49 -2.94
N LEU A 122 4.99 -1.11 -4.00
CA LEU A 122 4.79 -2.54 -4.10
C LEU A 122 5.82 -3.14 -5.05
N SER A 123 6.33 -4.30 -4.71
CA SER A 123 7.19 -5.06 -5.61
C SER A 123 6.78 -6.53 -5.58
N LEU A 124 6.60 -7.11 -6.75
CA LEU A 124 6.20 -8.51 -6.90
C LEU A 124 7.43 -9.40 -6.96
N HIS A 125 7.39 -10.50 -6.22
CA HIS A 125 8.48 -11.46 -6.19
C HIS A 125 7.95 -12.88 -6.42
N HIS A 126 8.84 -13.75 -6.87
CA HIS A 126 8.57 -15.17 -7.06
C HIS A 126 9.36 -15.98 -6.04
N PHE A 127 8.74 -17.06 -5.58
CA PHE A 127 9.43 -18.03 -4.76
C PHE A 127 10.13 -19.08 -5.64
#